data_3e97bd283148a57aa7f789da36eca655
#
_entry.id   3e97bd283148a57aa7f789da36eca655
#
_cell.length_a   1.000
_cell.length_b   1.000
_cell.length_c   1.000
_cell.angle_alpha   90.00
_cell.angle_beta   90.00
_cell.angle_gamma   90.00
#
_symmetry.space_group_name_H-M   'P 1'
#
loop_
_entity.id
_entity.type
_entity.pdbx_description
1 polymer ?
#
loop_
_entity_poly.entity_id
_entity_poly.type
_entity_poly.pdbx_seq_one_letter_code
_entity_poly.pdbx_strand_id
1 'polypeptide(L)'
;MLSKSQLHIIIDTLKPYRPKRIGLFGSVARNEENNNSDIDILFSLYEPIGLFTLSKIHFELEEKLHKKVDLISEGGLNKFIKERILKEVRYIYED
;
A
#
# COMPACT_ATOMS: atom_id res chain seq x y z
N MET A 1 -1.30 13.71 5.81
CA MET A 1 -0.36 12.75 5.21
C MET A 1 0.24 11.87 6.28
N LEU A 2 0.69 10.67 5.92
CA LEU A 2 1.31 9.78 6.90
C LEU A 2 2.64 10.34 7.41
N SER A 3 2.96 10.00 8.67
CA SER A 3 4.24 10.38 9.27
C SER A 3 5.39 9.59 8.64
N LYS A 4 6.62 10.06 8.85
CA LYS A 4 7.80 9.33 8.40
C LYS A 4 7.87 7.92 9.02
N SER A 5 7.47 7.79 10.29
CA SER A 5 7.43 6.49 10.95
C SER A 5 6.47 5.53 10.26
N GLN A 6 5.30 6.02 9.91
CA GLN A 6 4.29 5.20 9.20
C GLN A 6 4.78 4.80 7.82
N LEU A 7 5.40 5.71 7.09
CA LEU A 7 5.97 5.40 5.77
C LEU A 7 7.07 4.33 5.87
N HIS A 8 7.95 4.45 6.87
CA HIS A 8 9.00 3.47 7.10
C HIS A 8 8.44 2.09 7.44
N ILE A 9 7.38 2.03 8.25
CA ILE A 9 6.71 0.77 8.59
C ILE A 9 6.22 0.08 7.32
N ILE A 10 5.56 0.83 6.43
CA ILE A 10 5.04 0.27 5.18
C ILE A 10 6.17 -0.27 4.32
N ILE A 11 7.20 0.53 4.10
CA ILE A 11 8.33 0.14 3.26
C ILE A 11 9.06 -1.05 3.86
N ASP A 12 9.39 -1.01 5.14
CA ASP A 12 10.15 -2.08 5.79
C ASP A 12 9.38 -3.39 5.83
N THR A 13 8.07 -3.33 6.00
CA THR A 13 7.23 -4.54 6.02
C THR A 13 7.18 -5.22 4.66
N LEU A 14 7.16 -4.45 3.58
CA LEU A 14 7.11 -4.99 2.22
C LEU A 14 8.48 -5.32 1.64
N LYS A 15 9.54 -4.70 2.14
CA LYS A 15 10.87 -4.82 1.56
C LYS A 15 11.39 -6.26 1.41
N PRO A 16 11.16 -7.19 2.36
CA PRO A 16 11.60 -8.58 2.19
C PRO A 16 10.99 -9.30 0.99
N TYR A 17 9.90 -8.78 0.45
CA TYR A 17 9.19 -9.38 -0.68
C TYR A 17 9.58 -8.78 -2.03
N ARG A 18 10.64 -7.98 -2.08
CA ARG A 18 11.23 -7.38 -3.28
C ARG A 18 10.22 -6.54 -4.07
N PRO A 19 9.78 -5.42 -3.51
CA PRO A 19 8.85 -4.55 -4.23
C PRO A 19 9.53 -3.77 -5.35
N LYS A 20 8.83 -3.64 -6.47
CA LYS A 20 9.20 -2.71 -7.54
C LYS A 20 8.79 -1.30 -7.15
N ARG A 21 7.60 -1.15 -6.62
CA ARG A 21 7.00 0.12 -6.24
C ARG A 21 6.02 -0.10 -5.11
N ILE A 22 5.92 0.91 -4.27
CA ILE A 22 4.90 1.00 -3.23
C ILE A 22 4.32 2.40 -3.31
N GLY A 23 3.01 2.51 -3.37
CA GLY A 23 2.34 3.80 -3.44
C GLY A 23 1.16 3.90 -2.49
N LEU A 24 0.73 5.10 -2.25
CA LEU A 24 -0.48 5.41 -1.49
C LEU A 24 -1.52 5.99 -2.43
N PHE A 25 -2.77 5.63 -2.23
CA PHE A 25 -3.87 6.20 -2.99
C PHE A 25 -5.05 6.45 -2.06
N GLY A 26 -6.19 6.87 -2.59
CA GLY A 26 -7.35 7.15 -1.77
C GLY A 26 -7.19 8.42 -0.93
N SER A 27 -7.87 8.47 0.21
CA SER A 27 -7.93 9.67 1.04
C SER A 27 -6.57 10.15 1.52
N VAL A 28 -5.68 9.23 1.87
CA VAL A 28 -4.32 9.59 2.31
C VAL A 28 -3.56 10.31 1.20
N ALA A 29 -3.64 9.82 -0.03
CA ALA A 29 -2.96 10.45 -1.16
C ALA A 29 -3.53 11.84 -1.49
N ARG A 30 -4.81 12.06 -1.21
CA ARG A 30 -5.48 13.33 -1.45
C ARG A 30 -5.40 14.30 -0.27
N ASN A 31 -4.72 13.92 0.81
CA ASN A 31 -4.67 14.67 2.07
C ASN A 31 -6.08 14.94 2.66
N GLU A 32 -6.96 13.97 2.50
CA GLU A 32 -8.33 14.03 3.02
C GLU A 32 -8.54 13.06 4.18
N GLU A 33 -7.46 12.44 4.66
CA GLU A 33 -7.53 11.46 5.73
C GLU A 33 -7.93 12.10 7.06
N ASN A 34 -8.60 11.31 7.87
CA ASN A 34 -8.91 11.63 9.26
C ASN A 34 -8.57 10.41 10.12
N ASN A 35 -8.85 10.48 11.42
CA ASN A 35 -8.50 9.39 12.34
C ASN A 35 -9.15 8.06 12.02
N ASN A 36 -10.24 8.06 11.26
CA ASN A 36 -10.97 6.86 10.89
C ASN A 36 -10.70 6.43 9.44
N SER A 37 -9.85 7.14 8.72
CA SER A 37 -9.55 6.79 7.33
C SER A 37 -8.68 5.54 7.25
N ASP A 38 -8.99 4.68 6.28
CA ASP A 38 -8.16 3.52 5.97
C ASP A 38 -6.90 3.99 5.22
N ILE A 39 -5.87 3.18 5.28
CA ILE A 39 -4.66 3.42 4.50
C ILE A 39 -4.71 2.53 3.27
N ASP A 40 -4.76 3.15 2.10
CA ASP A 40 -4.83 2.43 0.82
C ASP A 40 -3.44 2.35 0.21
N ILE A 41 -2.93 1.13 0.09
CA ILE A 41 -1.58 0.86 -0.38
C ILE A 41 -1.63 0.09 -1.69
N LEU A 42 -0.96 0.62 -2.70
CA LEU A 42 -0.75 -0.04 -3.98
C LEU A 42 0.68 -0.56 -4.03
N PHE A 43 0.85 -1.83 -4.37
CA PHE A 43 2.19 -2.40 -4.46
C PHE A 43 2.37 -3.19 -5.74
N SER A 44 3.61 -3.26 -6.18
CA SER A 44 4.03 -4.11 -7.30
C SER A 44 5.30 -4.82 -6.88
N LEU A 45 5.32 -6.14 -7.01
CA LEU A 45 6.45 -6.98 -6.63
C LEU A 45 7.08 -7.59 -7.87
N TYR A 46 8.40 -7.88 -7.80
CA TYR A 46 9.08 -8.60 -8.89
C TYR A 46 8.58 -10.02 -9.02
N GLU A 47 8.21 -10.66 -7.92
CA GLU A 47 7.69 -12.02 -7.92
C GLU A 47 6.33 -12.05 -7.22
N PRO A 48 5.37 -12.82 -7.75
CA PRO A 48 4.07 -12.91 -7.10
C PRO A 48 4.16 -13.62 -5.75
N ILE A 49 3.27 -13.26 -4.85
CA ILE A 49 3.15 -13.91 -3.54
C ILE A 49 1.80 -14.59 -3.43
N GLY A 50 1.75 -15.64 -2.63
CA GLY A 50 0.51 -16.37 -2.38
C GLY A 50 -0.44 -15.61 -1.46
N LEU A 51 -1.67 -16.10 -1.41
CA LEU A 51 -2.72 -15.48 -0.63
C LEU A 51 -2.42 -15.45 0.86
N PHE A 52 -1.83 -16.51 1.40
CA PHE A 52 -1.47 -16.55 2.82
C PHE A 52 -0.39 -15.52 3.16
N THR A 53 0.59 -15.36 2.27
CA THR A 53 1.64 -14.36 2.46
C THR A 53 1.05 -12.96 2.43
N LEU A 54 0.14 -12.70 1.49
CA LEU A 54 -0.54 -11.41 1.39
C LEU A 54 -1.32 -11.11 2.67
N SER A 55 -2.05 -12.08 3.20
CA SER A 55 -2.79 -11.92 4.45
C SER A 55 -1.87 -11.62 5.62
N LYS A 56 -0.72 -12.29 5.69
CA LYS A 56 0.27 -12.05 6.73
C LYS A 56 0.79 -10.61 6.70
N ILE A 57 1.13 -10.13 5.51
CA ILE A 57 1.58 -8.75 5.33
C ILE A 57 0.49 -7.77 5.76
N HIS A 58 -0.73 -8.03 5.36
CA HIS A 58 -1.89 -7.20 5.68
C HIS A 58 -2.08 -7.06 7.20
N PHE A 59 -2.09 -8.19 7.92
CA PHE A 59 -2.21 -8.18 9.37
C PHE A 59 -1.06 -7.46 10.05
N GLU A 60 0.15 -7.68 9.58
CA GLU A 60 1.33 -7.04 10.15
C GLU A 60 1.26 -5.52 9.99
N LEU A 61 0.84 -5.04 8.82
CA LEU A 61 0.68 -3.62 8.58
C LEU A 61 -0.40 -3.01 9.48
N GLU A 62 -1.55 -3.66 9.60
CA GLU A 62 -2.63 -3.18 10.45
C GLU A 62 -2.22 -3.12 11.91
N GLU A 63 -1.51 -4.14 12.37
CA GLU A 63 -1.03 -4.19 13.75
C GLU A 63 -0.03 -3.06 14.04
N LYS A 64 0.92 -2.85 13.14
CA LYS A 64 1.96 -1.83 13.35
C LYS A 64 1.46 -0.40 13.13
N LEU A 65 0.52 -0.21 12.22
CA LEU A 65 0.00 1.11 11.90
C LEU A 65 -1.21 1.49 12.75
N HIS A 66 -1.81 0.54 13.45
CA HIS A 66 -3.02 0.74 14.25
C HIS A 66 -4.17 1.35 13.43
N LYS A 67 -4.27 0.94 12.18
CA LYS A 67 -5.32 1.38 11.23
C LYS A 67 -5.67 0.25 10.30
N LYS A 68 -6.86 0.32 9.74
CA LYS A 68 -7.24 -0.59 8.66
C LYS A 68 -6.41 -0.26 7.41
N VAL A 69 -5.99 -1.29 6.72
CA VAL A 69 -5.16 -1.17 5.53
C VAL A 69 -5.83 -1.91 4.38
N ASP A 70 -5.96 -1.23 3.23
CA ASP A 70 -6.32 -1.87 1.97
C ASP A 70 -5.03 -2.09 1.21
N LEU A 71 -4.68 -3.34 0.97
CA LEU A 71 -3.43 -3.72 0.32
C LEU A 71 -3.77 -4.31 -1.05
N ILE A 72 -3.46 -3.56 -2.10
CA ILE A 72 -3.86 -3.91 -3.46
C ILE A 72 -2.63 -4.09 -4.35
N SER A 73 -2.59 -5.23 -5.05
CA SER A 73 -1.54 -5.50 -6.04
C SER A 73 -1.86 -4.79 -7.35
N GLU A 74 -0.91 -4.02 -7.85
CA GLU A 74 -1.06 -3.30 -9.13
C GLU A 74 -1.42 -4.25 -10.26
N GLY A 75 -0.81 -5.43 -10.30
CA GLY A 75 -1.07 -6.43 -11.35
C GLY A 75 -2.45 -7.09 -11.28
N GLY A 76 -3.13 -6.99 -10.14
CA GLY A 76 -4.46 -7.59 -9.95
C GLY A 76 -5.62 -6.69 -10.30
N LEU A 77 -5.35 -5.44 -10.68
CA LEU A 77 -6.40 -4.46 -10.98
C LEU A 77 -6.92 -4.59 -12.40
N ASN A 78 -8.24 -4.41 -12.59
CA ASN A 78 -8.77 -4.28 -13.94
C ASN A 78 -8.36 -2.91 -14.52
N LYS A 79 -8.44 -2.79 -15.83
CA LYS A 79 -7.95 -1.61 -16.56
C LYS A 79 -8.56 -0.30 -16.07
N PHE A 80 -9.87 -0.27 -15.86
CA PHE A 80 -10.58 0.96 -15.50
C PHE A 80 -10.21 1.44 -14.09
N ILE A 81 -10.16 0.52 -13.14
CA ILE A 81 -9.78 0.84 -11.76
C ILE A 81 -8.31 1.25 -11.70
N LYS A 82 -7.47 0.55 -12.44
CA LYS A 82 -6.03 0.86 -12.50
C LYS A 82 -5.78 2.28 -12.99
N GLU A 83 -6.45 2.70 -14.07
CA GLU A 83 -6.30 4.06 -14.60
C GLU A 83 -6.69 5.11 -13.55
N ARG A 84 -7.78 4.88 -12.82
CA ARG A 84 -8.22 5.81 -11.78
C ARG A 84 -7.22 5.91 -10.64
N ILE A 85 -6.73 4.77 -10.16
CA ILE A 85 -5.76 4.73 -9.06
C ILE A 85 -4.45 5.38 -9.48
N LEU A 86 -3.95 5.10 -10.68
CA LEU A 86 -2.68 5.65 -11.16
C LEU A 86 -2.71 7.16 -11.32
N LYS A 87 -3.88 7.77 -11.48
CA LYS A 87 -4.00 9.23 -11.55
C LYS A 87 -3.80 9.89 -10.19
N GLU A 88 -4.07 9.21 -9.10
CA GLU A 88 -3.95 9.80 -7.76
C GLU A 88 -2.85 9.21 -6.89
N VAL A 89 -2.26 8.08 -7.32
CA VAL A 89 -1.25 7.39 -6.50
C VAL A 89 -0.02 8.25 -6.28
N ARG A 90 0.50 8.20 -5.06
CA ARG A 90 1.77 8.83 -4.69
C ARG A 90 2.73 7.72 -4.28
N TYR A 91 3.76 7.53 -5.06
CA TYR A 91 4.75 6.48 -4.78
C TYR A 91 5.63 6.90 -3.62
N ILE A 92 5.81 6.00 -2.65
CA ILE A 92 6.68 6.21 -1.50
C ILE A 92 7.96 5.39 -1.60
N TYR A 93 7.99 4.44 -2.52
CA TYR A 93 9.16 3.60 -2.78
C TYR A 93 9.15 3.18 -4.25
N GLU A 94 10.30 3.30 -4.90
CA GLU A 94 10.54 2.78 -6.25
C GLU A 94 11.94 2.20 -6.29
N ASP A 95 12.03 0.97 -6.82
CA ASP A 95 13.31 0.31 -6.97
C ASP A 95 14.06 0.82 -8.21
#